data_00a41f780fa38eba3f0a8e47e6174ebb
#
_entry.id   00a41f780fa38eba3f0a8e47e6174ebb
#
_cell.length_a   1.000
_cell.length_b   1.000
_cell.length_c   1.000
_cell.angle_alpha   90.00
_cell.angle_beta   90.00
_cell.angle_gamma   90.00
#
_symmetry.space_group_name_H-M   'P 1'
#
loop_
_entity.id
_entity.type
_entity.pdbx_description
1 polymer ?
#
loop_
_entity_poly.entity_id
_entity_poly.type
_entity_poly.pdbx_seq_one_letter_code
_entity_poly.pdbx_strand_id
1 'polypeptide(L)'
;MRTSLEWIRSMVPELSCTAQEYMDAMTLSGSKVEGYEELDADLEKIVIGQIEKIEKHPDADKLIICQVNVGTGENIQIVTGAPNVKEGDKVPVVLDGGRVAGGHDGKKTPGGVKIKKGKLRGVESFGMMCSCLLYTSDAA
;
A
#
# COMPACT_ATOMS: atom_id res chain seq x y z
N MET A 1 -10.41 21.68 11.29
CA MET A 1 -10.44 21.46 9.83
C MET A 1 -9.24 20.62 9.46
N ARG A 2 -9.37 19.61 8.61
CA ARG A 2 -8.25 18.83 8.05
C ARG A 2 -8.08 19.19 6.59
N THR A 3 -6.84 19.46 6.17
CA THR A 3 -6.48 19.77 4.79
C THR A 3 -5.27 18.93 4.39
N SER A 4 -5.20 18.51 3.13
CA SER A 4 -4.05 17.84 2.57
C SER A 4 -3.03 18.88 2.10
N LEU A 5 -1.75 18.71 2.46
CA LEU A 5 -0.66 19.56 2.00
C LEU A 5 -0.48 19.45 0.47
N GLU A 6 -0.69 18.25 -0.10
CA GLU A 6 -0.68 18.04 -1.55
C GLU A 6 -1.78 18.83 -2.26
N TRP A 7 -2.98 18.88 -1.68
CA TRP A 7 -4.05 19.70 -2.23
C TRP A 7 -3.72 21.20 -2.19
N ILE A 8 -3.10 21.67 -1.10
CA ILE A 8 -2.64 23.06 -1.01
C ILE A 8 -1.57 23.34 -2.06
N ARG A 9 -0.60 22.44 -2.27
CA ARG A 9 0.42 22.55 -3.32
C ARG A 9 -0.16 22.59 -4.72
N SER A 10 -1.27 21.90 -4.97
CA SER A 10 -1.93 22.00 -6.29
C SER A 10 -2.48 23.38 -6.60
N MET A 11 -2.76 24.18 -5.56
CA MET A 11 -3.20 25.59 -5.70
C MET A 11 -2.05 26.59 -5.61
N VAL A 12 -0.97 26.22 -4.92
CA VAL A 12 0.23 27.04 -4.72
C VAL A 12 1.46 26.20 -5.10
N PRO A 13 1.76 26.07 -6.42
CA PRO A 13 2.84 25.18 -6.91
C PRO A 13 4.23 25.53 -6.37
N GLU A 14 4.47 26.78 -5.98
CA GLU A 14 5.73 27.23 -5.42
C GLU A 14 5.97 26.80 -3.97
N LEU A 15 4.96 26.20 -3.32
CA LEU A 15 5.04 25.77 -1.93
C LEU A 15 5.92 24.50 -1.80
N SER A 16 7.18 24.69 -1.43
CA SER A 16 8.20 23.64 -1.33
C SER A 16 8.57 23.25 0.11
N CYS A 17 7.81 23.72 1.10
CA CYS A 17 8.09 23.45 2.52
C CYS A 17 7.68 22.03 2.94
N THR A 18 8.28 21.54 4.02
CA THR A 18 7.85 20.33 4.73
C THR A 18 6.54 20.55 5.49
N ALA A 19 5.89 19.49 5.95
CA ALA A 19 4.68 19.58 6.76
C ALA A 19 4.92 20.33 8.09
N GLN A 20 6.10 20.13 8.70
CA GLN A 20 6.50 20.84 9.93
C GLN A 20 6.67 22.33 9.69
N GLU A 21 7.43 22.73 8.67
CA GLU A 21 7.64 24.14 8.32
C GLU A 21 6.32 24.83 7.97
N TYR A 22 5.42 24.14 7.26
CA TYR A 22 4.08 24.66 6.97
C TYR A 22 3.27 24.90 8.26
N MET A 23 3.27 23.92 9.17
CA MET A 23 2.59 24.01 10.46
C MET A 23 3.09 25.21 11.28
N ASP A 24 4.42 25.40 11.35
CA ASP A 24 5.05 26.46 12.11
C ASP A 24 4.73 27.84 11.50
N ALA A 25 4.85 27.97 10.17
CA ALA A 25 4.55 29.23 9.48
C ALA A 25 3.07 29.62 9.61
N MET A 26 2.15 28.68 9.45
CA MET A 26 0.71 28.92 9.61
C MET A 26 0.36 29.35 11.05
N THR A 27 0.96 28.68 12.03
CA THR A 27 0.74 29.03 13.45
C THR A 27 1.26 30.43 13.76
N LEU A 28 2.45 30.80 13.27
CA LEU A 28 3.02 32.14 13.43
C LEU A 28 2.22 33.24 12.71
N SER A 29 1.60 32.89 11.57
CA SER A 29 0.73 33.83 10.84
C SER A 29 -0.67 34.01 11.43
N GLY A 30 -1.00 33.34 12.53
CA GLY A 30 -2.25 33.48 13.25
C GLY A 30 -3.26 32.35 13.05
N SER A 31 -2.96 31.37 12.19
CA SER A 31 -3.79 30.18 11.98
C SER A 31 -3.15 28.97 12.68
N LYS A 32 -3.51 28.75 13.95
CA LYS A 32 -2.93 27.66 14.73
C LYS A 32 -3.17 26.29 14.07
N VAL A 33 -2.09 25.58 13.77
CA VAL A 33 -2.12 24.18 13.36
C VAL A 33 -1.77 23.31 14.56
N GLU A 34 -2.67 22.39 14.92
CA GLU A 34 -2.54 21.57 16.13
C GLU A 34 -1.67 20.32 15.91
N GLY A 35 -1.41 19.95 14.66
CA GLY A 35 -0.58 18.82 14.28
C GLY A 35 -0.78 18.42 12.83
N TYR A 36 0.00 17.44 12.39
CA TYR A 36 -0.13 16.82 11.08
C TYR A 36 0.05 15.30 11.18
N GLU A 37 -0.43 14.58 10.19
CA GLU A 37 -0.31 13.13 10.07
C GLU A 37 0.29 12.82 8.70
N GLU A 38 1.37 12.06 8.68
CA GLU A 38 1.94 11.49 7.45
C GLU A 38 1.26 10.15 7.18
N LEU A 39 0.52 10.07 6.06
CA LEU A 39 -0.27 8.89 5.74
C LEU A 39 0.57 7.73 5.22
N ASP A 40 1.74 8.01 4.69
CA ASP A 40 2.68 7.07 4.06
C ASP A 40 3.88 6.71 4.93
N ALA A 41 3.99 7.26 6.15
CA ALA A 41 5.13 7.03 7.05
C ALA A 41 5.42 5.54 7.33
N ASP A 42 4.39 4.71 7.30
CA ASP A 42 4.48 3.25 7.55
C ASP A 42 4.43 2.42 6.27
N LEU A 43 4.55 3.04 5.09
CA LEU A 43 4.49 2.38 3.79
C LEU A 43 5.87 2.33 3.14
N GLU A 44 6.39 1.12 2.89
CA GLU A 44 7.69 0.94 2.22
C GLU A 44 7.60 -0.15 1.14
N LYS A 45 8.26 0.07 0.02
CA LYS A 45 8.37 -0.89 -1.11
C LYS A 45 7.01 -1.39 -1.61
N ILE A 46 6.05 -0.48 -1.72
CA ILE A 46 4.77 -0.75 -2.37
C ILE A 46 4.87 -0.31 -3.82
N VAL A 47 4.53 -1.22 -4.71
CA VAL A 47 4.53 -1.00 -6.16
C VAL A 47 3.20 -1.45 -6.75
N ILE A 48 2.85 -0.92 -7.91
CA ILE A 48 1.72 -1.43 -8.68
C ILE A 48 2.21 -2.60 -9.52
N GLY A 49 1.64 -3.77 -9.30
CA GLY A 49 1.87 -4.96 -10.11
C GLY A 49 0.65 -5.34 -10.93
N GLN A 50 0.88 -5.92 -12.11
CA GLN A 50 -0.17 -6.48 -12.95
C GLN A 50 -0.20 -7.99 -12.80
N ILE A 51 -1.38 -8.54 -12.52
CA ILE A 51 -1.58 -10.00 -12.42
C ILE A 51 -1.61 -10.57 -13.83
N GLU A 52 -0.63 -11.40 -14.18
CA GLU A 52 -0.54 -12.03 -15.49
C GLU A 52 -1.19 -13.41 -15.52
N LYS A 53 -1.11 -14.15 -14.42
CA LYS A 53 -1.67 -15.50 -14.33
C LYS A 53 -2.16 -15.81 -12.94
N ILE A 54 -3.27 -16.54 -12.85
CA ILE A 54 -3.85 -17.03 -11.60
C ILE A 54 -3.97 -18.56 -11.66
N GLU A 55 -3.46 -19.22 -10.63
CA GLU A 55 -3.56 -20.68 -10.46
C GLU A 55 -4.17 -21.03 -9.10
N LYS A 56 -4.90 -22.14 -9.02
CA LYS A 56 -5.41 -22.64 -7.74
C LYS A 56 -4.26 -23.20 -6.90
N HIS A 57 -4.34 -22.96 -5.59
CA HIS A 57 -3.39 -23.55 -4.66
C HIS A 57 -3.66 -25.08 -4.53
N PRO A 58 -2.62 -25.94 -4.60
CA PRO A 58 -2.81 -27.40 -4.57
C PRO A 58 -3.40 -27.93 -3.26
N ASP A 59 -3.05 -27.29 -2.13
CA ASP A 59 -3.40 -27.76 -0.79
C ASP A 59 -4.35 -26.83 -0.02
N ALA A 60 -4.98 -25.86 -0.70
CA ALA A 60 -5.88 -24.92 -0.05
C ALA A 60 -6.94 -24.34 -1.00
N ASP A 61 -8.21 -24.72 -0.76
CA ASP A 61 -9.35 -24.28 -1.60
C ASP A 61 -9.61 -22.76 -1.58
N LYS A 62 -9.14 -22.06 -0.54
CA LYS A 62 -9.34 -20.61 -0.36
C LYS A 62 -8.12 -19.77 -0.76
N LEU A 63 -7.04 -20.39 -1.23
CA LEU A 63 -5.85 -19.70 -1.67
C LEU A 63 -5.67 -19.83 -3.17
N ILE A 64 -5.14 -18.77 -3.77
CA ILE A 64 -4.73 -18.73 -5.16
C ILE A 64 -3.29 -18.28 -5.26
N ILE A 65 -2.62 -18.72 -6.30
CA ILE A 65 -1.24 -18.38 -6.63
C ILE A 65 -1.30 -17.43 -7.83
N CYS A 66 -0.77 -16.24 -7.65
CA CYS A 66 -0.74 -15.22 -8.71
C CYS A 66 0.71 -14.98 -9.17
N GLN A 67 0.90 -14.94 -10.48
CA GLN A 67 2.12 -14.45 -11.09
C GLN A 67 1.93 -12.97 -11.41
N VAL A 68 2.71 -12.11 -10.77
CA VAL A 68 2.52 -10.66 -10.82
C VAL A 68 3.76 -9.99 -11.40
N ASN A 69 3.54 -9.23 -12.46
CA ASN A 69 4.56 -8.40 -13.08
C ASN A 69 4.64 -7.06 -12.33
N VAL A 70 5.76 -6.80 -11.69
CA VAL A 70 6.02 -5.56 -10.93
C VAL A 70 6.94 -4.57 -11.68
N GLY A 71 7.15 -4.79 -12.98
CA GLY A 71 7.96 -3.91 -13.83
C GLY A 71 9.47 -4.15 -13.76
N THR A 72 9.92 -5.20 -13.09
CA THR A 72 11.34 -5.58 -13.00
C THR A 72 11.81 -6.52 -14.13
N GLY A 73 10.88 -6.92 -15.02
CA GLY A 73 11.15 -7.87 -16.10
C GLY A 73 10.94 -9.34 -15.73
N GLU A 74 10.81 -9.65 -14.46
CA GLU A 74 10.49 -11.00 -13.96
C GLU A 74 9.20 -10.95 -13.13
N ASN A 75 8.37 -11.98 -13.28
CA ASN A 75 7.16 -12.11 -12.48
C ASN A 75 7.50 -12.62 -11.10
N ILE A 76 6.84 -12.06 -10.09
CA ILE A 76 6.92 -12.56 -8.73
C ILE A 76 5.68 -13.40 -8.40
N GLN A 77 5.89 -14.47 -7.67
CA GLN A 77 4.83 -15.33 -7.19
C GLN A 77 4.27 -14.79 -5.87
N ILE A 78 2.96 -14.60 -5.82
CA ILE A 78 2.25 -14.17 -4.61
C ILE A 78 1.09 -15.10 -4.36
N VAL A 79 0.99 -15.62 -3.13
CA VAL A 79 -0.14 -16.44 -2.67
C VAL A 79 -1.10 -15.52 -1.92
N THR A 80 -2.37 -15.53 -2.30
CA THR A 80 -3.39 -14.69 -1.69
C THR A 80 -4.70 -15.47 -1.47
N GLY A 81 -5.48 -15.04 -0.49
CA GLY A 81 -6.84 -15.52 -0.25
C GLY A 81 -7.92 -14.57 -0.79
N ALA A 82 -7.56 -13.58 -1.59
CA ALA A 82 -8.50 -12.64 -2.16
C ALA A 82 -9.29 -13.26 -3.33
N PRO A 83 -10.62 -13.41 -3.22
CA PRO A 83 -11.42 -14.07 -4.26
C PRO A 83 -11.79 -13.16 -5.43
N ASN A 84 -11.52 -11.87 -5.31
CA ASN A 84 -11.99 -10.81 -6.23
C ASN A 84 -10.93 -10.31 -7.21
N VAL A 85 -9.79 -10.96 -7.31
CA VAL A 85 -8.72 -10.61 -8.27
C VAL A 85 -8.88 -11.41 -9.56
N LYS A 86 -8.52 -10.80 -10.69
CA LYS A 86 -8.58 -11.38 -12.03
C LYS A 86 -7.25 -11.18 -12.76
N GLU A 87 -7.00 -12.01 -13.77
CA GLU A 87 -5.88 -11.80 -14.69
C GLU A 87 -6.04 -10.47 -15.42
N GLY A 88 -4.98 -9.70 -15.51
CA GLY A 88 -4.96 -8.35 -16.07
C GLY A 88 -5.16 -7.22 -15.05
N ASP A 89 -5.63 -7.52 -13.84
CA ASP A 89 -5.83 -6.52 -12.80
C ASP A 89 -4.50 -5.90 -12.35
N LYS A 90 -4.54 -4.59 -12.11
CA LYS A 90 -3.44 -3.85 -11.48
C LYS A 90 -3.73 -3.71 -9.99
N VAL A 91 -2.81 -4.21 -9.19
CA VAL A 91 -2.98 -4.25 -7.73
C VAL A 91 -1.74 -3.69 -7.02
N PRO A 92 -1.90 -3.04 -5.88
CA PRO A 92 -0.77 -2.64 -5.07
C PRO A 92 -0.15 -3.88 -4.40
N VAL A 93 1.15 -4.00 -4.52
CA VAL A 93 1.95 -5.12 -4.03
C VAL A 93 3.06 -4.62 -3.14
N VAL A 94 3.20 -5.22 -1.98
CA VAL A 94 4.35 -5.04 -1.10
C VAL A 94 5.40 -6.08 -1.44
N LEU A 95 6.59 -5.62 -1.79
CA LEU A 95 7.73 -6.48 -2.07
C LEU A 95 8.36 -7.01 -0.78
N ASP A 96 9.22 -8.03 -0.92
CA ASP A 96 9.98 -8.58 0.21
C ASP A 96 10.79 -7.50 0.94
N GLY A 97 10.67 -7.48 2.27
CA GLY A 97 11.27 -6.46 3.12
C GLY A 97 10.52 -5.13 3.15
N GLY A 98 9.40 -5.00 2.45
CA GLY A 98 8.54 -3.82 2.51
C GLY A 98 7.70 -3.74 3.78
N ARG A 99 6.96 -2.64 3.94
CA ARG A 99 6.16 -2.37 5.12
C ARG A 99 4.78 -1.84 4.74
N VAL A 100 3.78 -2.23 5.51
CA VAL A 100 2.39 -1.77 5.38
C VAL A 100 1.87 -1.26 6.73
N ALA A 101 0.95 -0.31 6.70
CA ALA A 101 0.43 0.35 7.91
C ALA A 101 -0.33 -0.58 8.87
N GLY A 102 -0.83 -1.71 8.42
CA GLY A 102 -1.61 -2.63 9.24
C GLY A 102 -1.49 -4.08 8.84
N GLY A 103 -1.88 -4.98 9.74
CA GLY A 103 -1.96 -6.41 9.49
C GLY A 103 -3.27 -6.82 8.81
N HIS A 104 -3.46 -8.13 8.68
CA HIS A 104 -4.64 -8.75 8.04
C HIS A 104 -5.98 -8.43 8.76
N ASP A 105 -5.93 -7.98 10.01
CA ASP A 105 -7.09 -7.57 10.81
C ASP A 105 -7.56 -6.14 10.53
N GLY A 106 -6.91 -5.43 9.60
CA GLY A 106 -7.24 -4.06 9.24
C GLY A 106 -6.90 -3.01 10.30
N LYS A 107 -6.28 -3.41 11.42
CA LYS A 107 -5.85 -2.47 12.45
C LYS A 107 -4.49 -1.87 12.11
N LYS A 108 -4.40 -0.54 12.19
CA LYS A 108 -3.11 0.15 12.07
C LYS A 108 -2.19 -0.27 13.23
N THR A 109 -1.00 -0.72 12.89
CA THR A 109 0.04 -1.04 13.86
C THR A 109 1.07 0.08 13.85
N PRO A 110 1.36 0.74 14.99
CA PRO A 110 2.41 1.77 15.05
C PRO A 110 3.74 1.22 14.51
N GLY A 111 4.34 1.93 13.54
CA GLY A 111 5.54 1.49 12.83
C GLY A 111 5.32 0.46 11.73
N GLY A 112 4.06 0.14 11.41
CA GLY A 112 3.68 -0.77 10.34
C GLY A 112 4.08 -2.23 10.55
N VAL A 113 3.67 -3.08 9.64
CA VAL A 113 4.00 -4.52 9.61
C VAL A 113 4.99 -4.78 8.47
N LYS A 114 6.16 -5.33 8.81
CA LYS A 114 7.16 -5.71 7.80
C LYS A 114 6.77 -7.01 7.12
N ILE A 115 6.65 -6.96 5.81
CA ILE A 115 6.35 -8.11 4.96
C ILE A 115 7.66 -8.76 4.53
N LYS A 116 7.73 -10.07 4.70
CA LYS A 116 8.87 -10.90 4.27
C LYS A 116 8.36 -12.02 3.37
N LYS A 117 9.23 -12.47 2.47
CA LYS A 117 8.98 -13.71 1.75
C LYS A 117 8.70 -14.85 2.72
N GLY A 118 7.72 -15.66 2.42
CA GLY A 118 7.31 -16.76 3.28
C GLY A 118 6.68 -17.90 2.50
N LYS A 119 6.35 -18.97 3.19
CA LYS A 119 5.61 -20.11 2.62
C LYS A 119 4.21 -20.13 3.20
N LEU A 120 3.22 -20.12 2.31
CA LEU A 120 1.82 -20.30 2.66
C LEU A 120 1.40 -21.70 2.22
N ARG A 121 1.17 -22.57 3.18
CA ARG A 121 0.84 -24.00 2.96
C ARG A 121 1.78 -24.70 1.95
N GLY A 122 3.09 -24.48 2.09
CA GLY A 122 4.11 -25.11 1.25
C GLY A 122 4.48 -24.36 -0.02
N VAL A 123 3.69 -23.38 -0.45
CA VAL A 123 3.97 -22.58 -1.65
C VAL A 123 4.64 -21.25 -1.25
N GLU A 124 5.71 -20.89 -1.93
CA GLU A 124 6.46 -19.66 -1.66
C GLU A 124 5.69 -18.43 -2.16
N SER A 125 5.69 -17.37 -1.33
CA SER A 125 5.16 -16.05 -1.67
C SER A 125 6.25 -15.01 -1.47
N PHE A 126 6.56 -14.25 -2.51
CA PHE A 126 7.66 -13.26 -2.53
C PHE A 126 7.19 -11.84 -2.22
N GLY A 127 6.02 -11.69 -1.67
CA GLY A 127 5.39 -10.42 -1.29
C GLY A 127 3.97 -10.63 -0.84
N MET A 128 3.24 -9.53 -0.71
CA MET A 128 1.84 -9.54 -0.33
C MET A 128 1.05 -8.56 -1.20
N MET A 129 -0.11 -8.97 -1.69
CA MET A 129 -1.07 -8.02 -2.27
C MET A 129 -1.72 -7.22 -1.15
N CYS A 130 -1.73 -5.90 -1.28
CA CYS A 130 -2.50 -5.05 -0.39
C CYS A 130 -3.98 -5.28 -0.65
N SER A 131 -4.80 -5.20 0.41
CA SER A 131 -6.22 -5.58 0.36
C SER A 131 -6.98 -4.81 -0.73
N CYS A 132 -7.72 -5.54 -1.55
CA CYS A 132 -8.60 -4.99 -2.57
C CYS A 132 -9.76 -4.14 -2.02
N LEU A 133 -10.02 -4.17 -0.71
CA LEU A 133 -11.00 -3.30 -0.07
C LEU A 133 -10.62 -1.82 -0.15
N LEU A 134 -9.34 -1.49 -0.23
CA LEU A 134 -8.88 -0.12 -0.47
C LEU A 134 -9.13 0.33 -1.92
N TYR A 135 -9.16 -0.61 -2.85
CA TYR A 135 -9.37 -0.31 -4.28
C TYR A 135 -10.84 -0.11 -4.64
N THR A 136 -11.76 -0.73 -3.92
CA THR A 136 -13.21 -0.68 -4.21
C THR A 136 -13.94 0.43 -3.46
N SER A 137 -13.38 0.98 -2.39
CA SER A 137 -14.02 2.03 -1.59
C SER A 137 -13.77 3.46 -2.10
N ASP A 138 -12.67 3.69 -2.84
CA ASP A 138 -12.32 5.01 -3.38
C ASP A 138 -12.65 5.18 -4.87
N ALA A 139 -13.19 4.16 -5.51
CA ALA A 139 -13.60 4.20 -6.91
C ALA A 139 -15.10 4.56 -7.11
N ALA A 140 -15.74 5.04 -6.04
CA ALA A 140 -17.14 5.52 -6.08
C ALA A 140 -17.21 7.04 -6.15
#